data_ae6468ff38154248fe32d6dd2883d351
#
_entry.id   ae6468ff38154248fe32d6dd2883d351
#
_cell.length_a   1.000
_cell.length_b   1.000
_cell.length_c   1.000
_cell.angle_alpha   90.00
_cell.angle_beta   90.00
_cell.angle_gamma   90.00
#
_symmetry.space_group_name_H-M   'P 1'
#
loop_
_entity.id
_entity.type
_entity.pdbx_description
1 polymer ?
#
loop_
_entity_poly.entity_id
_entity_poly.type
_entity_poly.pdbx_seq_one_letter_code
_entity_poly.pdbx_strand_id
1 'polypeptide(L)'
;MFNIYVDADSFPRELVQIVLKRAVKEYKTISEIVFVSDRVIAEIRNTSEHHTALLRDGIVDKEERRKVKSNIKYIIVEQGANSADDKIVEIATLPSFAITHDIPLAFRLVEKGLTVLDDRGNIYTEENIRERKSERDFFTELREYGFESNKTKKIDSKTIKLFSAAFDSTFNKYKESNP
;
A
#
# COMPACT_ATOMS: atom_id res chain seq x y z
N MET A 1 4.42 -16.43 -5.16
CA MET A 1 4.53 -14.94 -5.33
C MET A 1 3.19 -14.27 -5.04
N PHE A 2 3.17 -13.02 -4.54
CA PHE A 2 1.97 -12.25 -4.16
C PHE A 2 2.13 -10.78 -4.55
N ASN A 3 1.02 -10.03 -4.53
CA ASN A 3 1.02 -8.60 -4.81
C ASN A 3 0.84 -7.77 -3.53
N ILE A 4 1.27 -6.51 -3.59
CA ILE A 4 1.05 -5.51 -2.54
C ILE A 4 0.41 -4.28 -3.19
N TYR A 5 -0.73 -3.83 -2.70
CA TYR A 5 -1.41 -2.63 -3.17
C TYR A 5 -1.26 -1.52 -2.13
N VAL A 6 -0.87 -0.34 -2.56
CA VAL A 6 -0.60 0.80 -1.69
C VAL A 6 -1.42 2.00 -2.14
N ASP A 7 -2.30 2.47 -1.28
CA ASP A 7 -2.96 3.76 -1.42
C ASP A 7 -1.96 4.86 -1.06
N ALA A 8 -1.34 5.44 -2.09
CA ALA A 8 -0.24 6.37 -1.89
C ALA A 8 -0.69 7.81 -1.58
N ASP A 9 -1.98 8.14 -1.73
CA ASP A 9 -2.51 9.46 -1.40
C ASP A 9 -2.65 9.67 0.10
N SER A 10 -3.08 8.64 0.81
CA SER A 10 -3.25 8.66 2.26
C SER A 10 -1.98 8.26 3.03
N PHE A 11 -0.96 7.73 2.34
CA PHE A 11 0.17 7.07 2.97
C PHE A 11 1.36 8.02 3.21
N PRO A 12 1.89 8.09 4.44
CA PRO A 12 2.98 8.98 4.79
C PRO A 12 4.28 8.68 4.05
N ARG A 13 4.98 9.74 3.64
CA ARG A 13 6.22 9.63 2.84
C ARG A 13 7.29 8.77 3.50
N GLU A 14 7.47 8.90 4.81
CA GLU A 14 8.47 8.13 5.57
C GLU A 14 8.21 6.63 5.48
N LEU A 15 6.95 6.24 5.43
CA LEU A 15 6.55 4.84 5.31
C LEU A 15 6.61 4.33 3.87
N VAL A 16 6.36 5.20 2.87
CA VAL A 16 6.56 4.87 1.44
C VAL A 16 7.98 4.36 1.20
N GLN A 17 8.99 5.01 1.80
CA GLN A 17 10.39 4.59 1.67
C GLN A 17 10.66 3.19 2.21
N ILE A 18 10.00 2.80 3.30
CA ILE A 18 10.13 1.45 3.88
C ILE A 18 9.61 0.41 2.90
N VAL A 19 8.43 0.66 2.33
CA VAL A 19 7.80 -0.22 1.34
C VAL A 19 8.64 -0.31 0.07
N LEU A 20 9.13 0.81 -0.46
CA LEU A 20 9.99 0.85 -1.66
C LEU A 20 11.31 0.08 -1.45
N LYS A 21 11.97 0.25 -0.30
CA LYS A 21 13.19 -0.50 0.04
C LYS A 21 12.94 -2.01 0.06
N ARG A 22 11.80 -2.43 0.60
CA ARG A 22 11.41 -3.85 0.61
C ARG A 22 11.12 -4.34 -0.81
N ALA A 23 10.43 -3.55 -1.64
CA ALA A 23 10.15 -3.88 -3.04
C ALA A 23 11.42 -4.17 -3.83
N VAL A 24 12.43 -3.31 -3.71
CA VAL A 24 13.72 -3.48 -4.39
C VAL A 24 14.48 -4.72 -3.86
N LYS A 25 14.51 -4.89 -2.53
CA LYS A 25 15.25 -5.99 -1.91
C LYS A 25 14.66 -7.36 -2.23
N GLU A 26 13.33 -7.45 -2.24
CA GLU A 26 12.59 -8.72 -2.36
C GLU A 26 11.92 -8.88 -3.74
N TYR A 27 12.49 -8.25 -4.78
CA TYR A 27 11.84 -8.19 -6.10
C TYR A 27 11.60 -9.58 -6.74
N LYS A 28 12.32 -10.61 -6.32
CA LYS A 28 12.12 -12.00 -6.78
C LYS A 28 10.97 -12.72 -6.07
N THR A 29 10.55 -12.22 -4.92
CA THR A 29 9.50 -12.81 -4.07
C THR A 29 8.15 -12.17 -4.31
N ILE A 30 8.16 -10.87 -4.60
CA ILE A 30 6.97 -10.06 -4.83
C ILE A 30 6.69 -10.03 -6.32
N SER A 31 5.47 -10.39 -6.72
CA SER A 31 5.04 -10.27 -8.11
C SER A 31 5.01 -8.80 -8.51
N GLU A 32 4.22 -8.01 -7.81
CA GLU A 32 4.12 -6.56 -8.04
C GLU A 32 3.83 -5.82 -6.72
N ILE A 33 4.45 -4.65 -6.56
CA ILE A 33 3.97 -3.62 -5.63
C ILE A 33 3.34 -2.50 -6.46
N VAL A 34 2.06 -2.27 -6.27
CA VAL A 34 1.27 -1.32 -7.04
C VAL A 34 0.91 -0.13 -6.15
N PHE A 35 1.50 1.01 -6.42
CA PHE A 35 1.13 2.28 -5.81
C PHE A 35 0.08 2.95 -6.68
N VAL A 36 -0.98 3.46 -6.05
CA VAL A 36 -2.05 4.22 -6.73
C VAL A 36 -2.20 5.57 -6.04
N SER A 37 -2.30 6.64 -6.82
CA SER A 37 -2.56 8.00 -6.32
C SER A 37 -3.23 8.87 -7.38
N ASP A 38 -3.84 9.97 -6.95
CA ASP A 38 -4.41 11.01 -7.83
C ASP A 38 -3.40 12.10 -8.22
N ARG A 39 -2.16 12.00 -7.75
CA ARG A 39 -1.08 12.97 -7.96
C ARG A 39 0.26 12.28 -8.16
N VAL A 40 1.20 13.03 -8.74
CA VAL A 40 2.56 12.51 -8.96
C VAL A 40 3.35 12.51 -7.65
N ILE A 41 3.82 11.35 -7.24
CA ILE A 41 4.78 11.17 -6.14
C ILE A 41 6.13 10.80 -6.76
N ALA A 42 7.01 11.80 -6.89
CA ALA A 42 8.28 11.65 -7.61
C ALA A 42 9.16 10.53 -7.07
N GLU A 43 9.13 10.29 -5.77
CA GLU A 43 9.92 9.25 -5.11
C GLU A 43 9.58 7.84 -5.61
N ILE A 44 8.29 7.54 -5.77
CA ILE A 44 7.84 6.23 -6.29
C ILE A 44 8.30 6.06 -7.73
N ARG A 45 8.07 7.07 -8.57
CA ARG A 45 8.49 7.06 -9.98
C ARG A 45 10.00 6.86 -10.12
N ASN A 46 10.78 7.70 -9.44
CA ASN A 46 12.24 7.67 -9.54
C ASN A 46 12.81 6.32 -9.05
N THR A 47 12.25 5.76 -7.96
CA THR A 47 12.69 4.45 -7.46
C THR A 47 12.37 3.34 -8.46
N SER A 48 11.19 3.34 -9.08
CA SER A 48 10.81 2.35 -10.09
C SER A 48 11.71 2.42 -11.32
N GLU A 49 11.99 3.64 -11.81
CA GLU A 49 12.89 3.87 -12.95
C GLU A 49 14.32 3.45 -12.66
N HIS A 50 14.86 3.86 -11.50
CA HIS A 50 16.20 3.48 -11.08
C HIS A 50 16.34 1.96 -10.90
N HIS A 51 15.38 1.31 -10.24
CA HIS A 51 15.37 -0.14 -10.09
C HIS A 51 15.29 -0.86 -11.44
N THR A 52 14.46 -0.36 -12.37
CA THR A 52 14.43 -0.88 -13.75
C THR A 52 15.78 -0.74 -14.44
N ALA A 53 16.47 0.38 -14.27
CA ALA A 53 17.80 0.60 -14.85
C ALA A 53 18.83 -0.38 -14.29
N LEU A 54 18.83 -0.60 -12.97
CA LEU A 54 19.71 -1.59 -12.32
C LEU A 54 19.45 -3.02 -12.81
N LEU A 55 18.19 -3.42 -12.94
CA LEU A 55 17.84 -4.76 -13.44
C LEU A 55 18.23 -4.98 -14.91
N ARG A 56 18.35 -3.90 -15.69
CA ARG A 56 18.80 -3.92 -17.10
C ARG A 56 20.29 -3.83 -17.29
N ASP A 57 21.02 -3.59 -16.21
CA ASP A 57 22.48 -3.48 -16.28
C ASP A 57 23.11 -4.82 -16.71
N GLY A 58 24.06 -4.75 -17.63
CA GLY A 58 24.73 -5.94 -18.19
C GLY A 58 23.91 -6.71 -19.25
N ILE A 59 22.64 -6.39 -19.51
CA ILE A 59 21.85 -7.04 -20.57
C ILE A 59 22.20 -6.40 -21.92
N VAL A 60 22.86 -7.16 -22.80
CA VAL A 60 23.31 -6.71 -24.14
C VAL A 60 22.17 -6.77 -25.15
N ASP A 61 21.34 -7.80 -25.11
CA ASP A 61 20.23 -7.97 -26.04
C ASP A 61 19.14 -6.91 -25.81
N LYS A 62 18.79 -6.19 -26.88
CA LYS A 62 17.81 -5.09 -26.83
C LYS A 62 16.38 -5.55 -26.53
N GLU A 63 15.99 -6.71 -27.04
CA GLU A 63 14.63 -7.24 -26.86
C GLU A 63 14.48 -7.79 -25.44
N GLU A 64 15.45 -8.50 -24.91
CA GLU A 64 15.47 -8.93 -23.50
C GLU A 64 15.45 -7.72 -22.56
N ARG A 65 16.30 -6.72 -22.82
CA ARG A 65 16.37 -5.50 -22.03
C ARG A 65 15.05 -4.74 -21.96
N ARG A 66 14.25 -4.71 -23.04
CA ARG A 66 12.92 -4.09 -23.05
C ARG A 66 11.91 -4.82 -22.17
N LYS A 67 12.01 -6.14 -22.06
CA LYS A 67 11.10 -6.97 -21.25
C LYS A 67 11.33 -6.81 -19.76
N VAL A 68 12.56 -6.50 -19.35
CA VAL A 68 12.91 -6.34 -17.93
C VAL A 68 12.35 -5.02 -17.39
N LYS A 69 11.53 -5.11 -16.35
CA LYS A 69 10.92 -3.98 -15.65
C LYS A 69 10.99 -4.22 -14.14
N SER A 70 10.97 -3.13 -13.38
CA SER A 70 10.79 -3.19 -11.94
C SER A 70 9.43 -3.84 -11.59
N ASN A 71 9.37 -4.53 -10.46
CA ASN A 71 8.12 -4.99 -9.87
C ASN A 71 7.35 -3.85 -9.16
N ILE A 72 7.88 -2.64 -9.16
CA ILE A 72 7.21 -1.45 -8.64
C ILE A 72 6.39 -0.84 -9.76
N LYS A 73 5.07 -0.96 -9.68
CA LYS A 73 4.11 -0.27 -10.55
C LYS A 73 3.62 0.99 -9.88
N TYR A 74 3.43 2.03 -10.68
CA TYR A 74 2.85 3.29 -10.23
C TYR A 74 1.73 3.71 -11.17
N ILE A 75 0.51 3.78 -10.65
CA ILE A 75 -0.70 4.15 -11.36
C ILE A 75 -1.15 5.51 -10.84
N ILE A 76 -1.22 6.48 -11.73
CA ILE A 76 -1.78 7.80 -11.45
C ILE A 76 -3.17 7.84 -12.07
N VAL A 77 -4.18 8.09 -11.25
CA VAL A 77 -5.57 8.23 -11.68
C VAL A 77 -5.94 9.70 -11.83
N GLU A 78 -7.02 9.98 -12.53
CA GLU A 78 -7.57 11.33 -12.59
C GLU A 78 -8.06 11.77 -11.21
N GLN A 79 -7.90 13.06 -10.91
CA GLN A 79 -8.37 13.62 -9.64
C GLN A 79 -9.88 13.49 -9.54
N GLY A 80 -10.34 12.89 -8.46
CA GLY A 80 -11.74 12.68 -8.19
C GLY A 80 -11.96 12.02 -6.84
N ALA A 81 -13.12 12.20 -6.25
CA ALA A 81 -13.47 11.54 -5.00
C ALA A 81 -13.40 10.02 -5.19
N ASN A 82 -12.61 9.34 -4.35
CA ASN A 82 -12.40 7.90 -4.34
C ASN A 82 -11.79 7.28 -5.63
N SER A 83 -11.24 8.08 -6.55
CA SER A 83 -10.71 7.55 -7.82
C SER A 83 -9.56 6.57 -7.61
N ALA A 84 -8.65 6.86 -6.68
CA ALA A 84 -7.57 5.94 -6.30
C ALA A 84 -8.09 4.69 -5.60
N ASP A 85 -9.05 4.84 -4.69
CA ASP A 85 -9.70 3.75 -3.96
C ASP A 85 -10.39 2.78 -4.91
N ASP A 86 -11.21 3.31 -5.82
CA ASP A 86 -11.93 2.51 -6.81
C ASP A 86 -10.97 1.76 -7.72
N LYS A 87 -9.87 2.42 -8.11
CA LYS A 87 -8.82 1.78 -8.90
C LYS A 87 -8.14 0.65 -8.15
N ILE A 88 -7.79 0.84 -6.88
CA ILE A 88 -7.20 -0.22 -6.05
C ILE A 88 -8.17 -1.41 -5.94
N VAL A 89 -9.43 -1.17 -5.63
CA VAL A 89 -10.44 -2.23 -5.53
C VAL A 89 -10.64 -2.96 -6.86
N GLU A 90 -10.62 -2.24 -7.99
CA GLU A 90 -10.74 -2.82 -9.34
C GLU A 90 -9.61 -3.81 -9.63
N ILE A 91 -8.34 -3.39 -9.37
CA ILE A 91 -7.16 -4.15 -9.79
C ILE A 91 -6.67 -5.17 -8.76
N ALA A 92 -7.15 -5.10 -7.52
CA ALA A 92 -6.71 -5.99 -6.45
C ALA A 92 -7.11 -7.44 -6.72
N THR A 93 -6.11 -8.33 -6.74
CA THR A 93 -6.25 -9.78 -6.96
C THR A 93 -5.56 -10.55 -5.86
N LEU A 94 -6.01 -11.77 -5.57
CA LEU A 94 -5.36 -12.67 -4.60
C LEU A 94 -4.29 -13.54 -5.29
N PRO A 95 -3.24 -13.97 -4.58
CA PRO A 95 -2.93 -13.61 -3.20
C PRO A 95 -2.29 -12.23 -3.10
N SER A 96 -2.75 -11.42 -2.15
CA SER A 96 -2.22 -10.07 -1.93
C SER A 96 -2.60 -9.50 -0.56
N PHE A 97 -1.89 -8.48 -0.12
CA PHE A 97 -2.33 -7.60 0.96
C PHE A 97 -2.26 -6.14 0.52
N ALA A 98 -2.94 -5.27 1.24
CA ALA A 98 -2.98 -3.86 0.92
C ALA A 98 -2.53 -2.97 2.08
N ILE A 99 -2.13 -1.74 1.76
CA ILE A 99 -1.72 -0.72 2.72
C ILE A 99 -2.55 0.53 2.46
N THR A 100 -3.36 0.95 3.42
CA THR A 100 -4.13 2.19 3.37
C THR A 100 -4.46 2.69 4.77
N HIS A 101 -4.56 4.02 4.91
CA HIS A 101 -5.10 4.66 6.13
C HIS A 101 -6.63 4.81 6.07
N ASP A 102 -7.23 4.68 4.89
CA ASP A 102 -8.66 4.85 4.68
C ASP A 102 -9.46 3.59 5.08
N ILE A 103 -10.33 3.72 6.11
CA ILE A 103 -11.13 2.61 6.62
C ILE A 103 -12.20 2.13 5.63
N PRO A 104 -12.94 2.98 4.90
CA PRO A 104 -13.81 2.57 3.81
C PRO A 104 -13.12 1.73 2.74
N LEU A 105 -11.94 2.16 2.28
CA LEU A 105 -11.15 1.37 1.34
C LEU A 105 -10.71 0.04 1.96
N ALA A 106 -10.19 0.08 3.19
CA ALA A 106 -9.79 -1.14 3.93
C ALA A 106 -10.95 -2.13 4.04
N PHE A 107 -12.16 -1.66 4.36
CA PHE A 107 -13.36 -2.50 4.43
C PHE A 107 -13.65 -3.20 3.09
N ARG A 108 -13.66 -2.46 1.98
CA ARG A 108 -13.89 -3.00 0.62
C ARG A 108 -12.84 -4.06 0.23
N LEU A 109 -11.57 -3.84 0.61
CA LEU A 109 -10.48 -4.77 0.30
C LEU A 109 -10.54 -6.04 1.16
N VAL A 110 -10.92 -5.90 2.43
CA VAL A 110 -11.13 -7.07 3.31
C VAL A 110 -12.31 -7.91 2.82
N GLU A 111 -13.40 -7.30 2.35
CA GLU A 111 -14.51 -8.03 1.71
C GLU A 111 -14.10 -8.80 0.45
N LYS A 112 -13.03 -8.36 -0.24
CA LYS A 112 -12.40 -9.11 -1.34
C LYS A 112 -11.42 -10.19 -0.86
N GLY A 113 -11.26 -10.39 0.43
CA GLY A 113 -10.37 -11.39 1.04
C GLY A 113 -8.91 -10.93 1.24
N LEU A 114 -8.61 -9.65 1.09
CA LEU A 114 -7.28 -9.12 1.36
C LEU A 114 -7.09 -8.88 2.87
N THR A 115 -5.87 -9.09 3.34
CA THR A 115 -5.41 -8.48 4.60
C THR A 115 -5.03 -7.03 4.33
N VAL A 116 -5.41 -6.11 5.20
CA VAL A 116 -5.06 -4.69 5.06
C VAL A 116 -4.25 -4.22 6.25
N LEU A 117 -3.17 -3.49 5.98
CA LEU A 117 -2.29 -2.87 6.97
C LEU A 117 -2.49 -1.36 6.91
N ASP A 118 -2.63 -0.71 8.06
CA ASP A 118 -2.63 0.76 8.13
C ASP A 118 -1.24 1.35 8.44
N ASP A 119 -1.14 2.67 8.36
CA ASP A 119 0.09 3.44 8.63
C ASP A 119 0.54 3.40 10.09
N ARG A 120 -0.26 2.84 10.99
CA ARG A 120 0.04 2.69 12.43
C ARG A 120 0.41 1.27 12.83
N GLY A 121 0.40 0.33 11.86
CA GLY A 121 0.68 -1.07 12.08
C GLY A 121 -0.53 -1.89 12.55
N ASN A 122 -1.76 -1.37 12.44
CA ASN A 122 -2.93 -2.18 12.65
C ASN A 122 -3.19 -3.07 11.44
N ILE A 123 -3.61 -4.30 11.68
CA ILE A 123 -3.96 -5.27 10.64
C ILE A 123 -5.47 -5.47 10.66
N TYR A 124 -6.11 -5.23 9.50
CA TYR A 124 -7.54 -5.41 9.32
C TYR A 124 -7.82 -6.72 8.59
N THR A 125 -8.74 -7.48 9.16
CA THR A 125 -9.26 -8.76 8.68
C THR A 125 -10.79 -8.74 8.77
N GLU A 126 -11.45 -9.78 8.26
CA GLU A 126 -12.92 -9.91 8.38
C GLU A 126 -13.42 -9.84 9.83
N GLU A 127 -12.59 -10.26 10.80
CA GLU A 127 -12.97 -10.30 12.20
C GLU A 127 -13.08 -8.91 12.84
N ASN A 128 -12.21 -7.96 12.45
CA ASN A 128 -12.07 -6.68 13.15
C ASN A 128 -12.49 -5.44 12.32
N ILE A 129 -12.56 -5.55 10.99
CA ILE A 129 -12.81 -4.38 10.13
C ILE A 129 -14.20 -3.77 10.33
N ARG A 130 -15.21 -4.58 10.65
CA ARG A 130 -16.58 -4.11 10.85
C ARG A 130 -16.70 -3.21 12.07
N GLU A 131 -16.04 -3.58 13.16
CA GLU A 131 -15.97 -2.77 14.38
C GLU A 131 -15.29 -1.43 14.10
N ARG A 132 -14.14 -1.46 13.40
CA ARG A 132 -13.40 -0.26 13.00
C ARG A 132 -14.20 0.67 12.11
N LYS A 133 -14.97 0.12 11.17
CA LYS A 133 -15.87 0.90 10.32
C LYS A 133 -16.97 1.54 11.15
N SER A 134 -17.60 0.81 12.05
CA SER A 134 -18.65 1.34 12.94
C SER A 134 -18.13 2.46 13.85
N GLU A 135 -16.95 2.29 14.45
CA GLU A 135 -16.30 3.34 15.25
C GLU A 135 -16.06 4.62 14.41
N ARG A 136 -15.52 4.47 13.20
CA ARG A 136 -15.27 5.61 12.30
C ARG A 136 -16.56 6.34 11.93
N ASP A 137 -17.59 5.59 11.53
CA ASP A 137 -18.88 6.15 11.14
C ASP A 137 -19.52 6.91 12.31
N PHE A 138 -19.47 6.36 13.52
CA PHE A 138 -19.92 7.03 14.75
C PHE A 138 -19.15 8.33 15.03
N PHE A 139 -17.82 8.33 14.93
CA PHE A 139 -17.05 9.56 15.11
C PHE A 139 -17.26 10.58 13.97
N THR A 140 -17.66 10.15 12.80
CA THR A 140 -18.02 11.03 11.69
C THR A 140 -19.33 11.73 11.98
N GLU A 141 -20.35 11.01 12.43
CA GLU A 141 -21.63 11.59 12.88
C GLU A 141 -21.45 12.58 14.03
N LEU A 142 -20.61 12.24 15.05
CA LEU A 142 -20.32 13.16 16.14
C LEU A 142 -19.71 14.49 15.65
N ARG A 143 -18.85 14.43 14.63
CA ARG A 143 -18.25 15.65 14.04
C ARG A 143 -19.30 16.51 13.33
N GLU A 144 -20.26 15.90 12.66
CA GLU A 144 -21.38 16.61 12.03
C GLU A 144 -22.25 17.33 13.05
N TYR A 145 -22.34 16.78 14.28
CA TYR A 145 -23.00 17.43 15.43
C TYR A 145 -22.12 18.46 16.16
N GLY A 146 -20.91 18.77 15.64
CA GLY A 146 -20.03 19.81 16.17
C GLY A 146 -19.09 19.35 17.29
N PHE A 147 -18.99 18.06 17.56
CA PHE A 147 -17.97 17.53 18.49
C PHE A 147 -16.60 17.48 17.82
N GLU A 148 -15.62 18.21 18.39
CA GLU A 148 -14.24 18.16 17.88
C GLU A 148 -13.59 16.81 18.14
N SER A 149 -13.04 16.20 17.10
CA SER A 149 -12.17 15.04 17.25
C SER A 149 -10.72 15.48 17.48
N ASN A 150 -9.96 14.70 18.23
CA ASN A 150 -8.52 14.92 18.41
C ASN A 150 -7.83 14.97 17.03
N LYS A 151 -7.00 16.01 16.81
CA LYS A 151 -6.19 16.16 15.59
C LYS A 151 -5.36 14.90 15.36
N THR A 152 -5.32 14.44 14.12
CA THR A 152 -4.47 13.32 13.71
C THR A 152 -3.02 13.59 14.14
N LYS A 153 -2.47 12.73 14.99
CA LYS A 153 -1.09 12.86 15.45
C LYS A 153 -0.14 12.66 14.27
N LYS A 154 0.86 13.52 14.16
CA LYS A 154 1.98 13.32 13.23
C LYS A 154 2.63 11.96 13.48
N ILE A 155 3.15 11.37 12.41
CA ILE A 155 3.92 10.13 12.49
C ILE A 155 5.20 10.40 13.29
N ASP A 156 5.39 9.62 14.33
CA ASP A 156 6.56 9.64 15.18
C ASP A 156 7.40 8.36 14.98
N SER A 157 8.56 8.32 15.58
CA SER A 157 9.47 7.18 15.48
C SER A 157 8.87 5.88 16.05
N LYS A 158 7.94 5.98 17.00
CA LYS A 158 7.21 4.82 17.55
C LYS A 158 6.26 4.26 16.51
N THR A 159 5.49 5.11 15.84
CA THR A 159 4.58 4.71 14.75
C THR A 159 5.34 4.05 13.60
N ILE A 160 6.50 4.63 13.21
CA ILE A 160 7.36 4.03 12.16
C ILE A 160 7.81 2.62 12.56
N LYS A 161 8.22 2.42 13.81
CA LYS A 161 8.61 1.08 14.30
C LYS A 161 7.45 0.09 14.32
N LEU A 162 6.26 0.51 14.77
CA LEU A 162 5.08 -0.34 14.78
C LEU A 162 4.67 -0.75 13.37
N PHE A 163 4.60 0.22 12.45
CA PHE A 163 4.33 -0.07 11.04
C PHE A 163 5.37 -1.04 10.46
N SER A 164 6.66 -0.77 10.66
CA SER A 164 7.73 -1.62 10.12
C SER A 164 7.62 -3.06 10.61
N ALA A 165 7.36 -3.26 11.91
CA ALA A 165 7.19 -4.58 12.50
C ALA A 165 5.97 -5.32 11.94
N ALA A 166 4.84 -4.63 11.82
CA ALA A 166 3.61 -5.20 11.28
C ALA A 166 3.75 -5.51 9.78
N PHE A 167 4.41 -4.63 9.02
CA PHE A 167 4.70 -4.83 7.60
C PHE A 167 5.62 -6.04 7.40
N ASP A 168 6.72 -6.15 8.16
CA ASP A 168 7.63 -7.29 8.08
C ASP A 168 6.93 -8.61 8.44
N SER A 169 6.11 -8.61 9.49
CA SER A 169 5.33 -9.78 9.91
C SER A 169 4.35 -10.22 8.81
N THR A 170 3.56 -9.28 8.27
CA THR A 170 2.61 -9.56 7.19
C THR A 170 3.33 -10.05 5.94
N PHE A 171 4.41 -9.37 5.56
CA PHE A 171 5.22 -9.74 4.41
C PHE A 171 5.76 -11.19 4.53
N ASN A 172 6.35 -11.54 5.68
CA ASN A 172 6.91 -12.88 5.89
C ASN A 172 5.82 -13.96 5.84
N LYS A 173 4.63 -13.70 6.44
CA LYS A 173 3.48 -14.60 6.35
C LYS A 173 3.08 -14.87 4.90
N TYR A 174 3.00 -13.83 4.07
CA TYR A 174 2.66 -13.98 2.65
C TYR A 174 3.75 -14.67 1.85
N LYS A 175 5.03 -14.42 2.16
CA LYS A 175 6.18 -15.08 1.55
C LYS A 175 6.18 -16.58 1.82
N GLU A 176 5.91 -16.99 3.06
CA GLU A 176 5.86 -18.41 3.46
C GLU A 176 4.66 -19.13 2.84
N SER A 177 3.51 -18.46 2.75
CA SER A 177 2.28 -19.03 2.18
C SER A 177 2.26 -19.06 0.64
N ASN A 178 3.15 -18.31 -0.03
CA ASN A 178 3.17 -18.15 -1.49
C ASN A 178 4.63 -18.20 -2.02
N PRO A 179 5.29 -19.35 -1.91
CA PRO A 179 6.68 -19.54 -2.32
C PRO A 179 6.94 -19.31 -3.81
#